data_ce66124e01b79ad28894a8cf53853490
#
_entry.id   ce66124e01b79ad28894a8cf53853490
#
_cell.length_a   1.000
_cell.length_b   1.000
_cell.length_c   1.000
_cell.angle_alpha   90.00
_cell.angle_beta   90.00
_cell.angle_gamma   90.00
#
_symmetry.space_group_name_H-M   'P 1'
#
loop_
_entity.id
_entity.type
_entity.pdbx_description
1 polymer ?
#
loop_
_entity_poly.entity_id
_entity_poly.type
_entity_poly.pdbx_seq_one_letter_code
_entity_poly.pdbx_strand_id
1 'polypeptide(L)'
;ISLDMINSKFDIKLENTTEFGINGRDSISFLISFNKGEDLKPFNKIASGGEISRFMLALKKVSATFDNISTIVFDEIDTGISGKAAKVVGEKLKEISKHRQIICITHLPQIAAKGDYHFAVQKLESGDKTHSFITQLSKDERISEIAKMISGDDTSTTSYKYAKEMIELN
;
A
#
# COMPACT_ATOMS: atom_id res chain seq x y z
N ILE A 1 -15.83 -2.77 -0.89
CA ILE A 1 -14.45 -3.30 -1.05
C ILE A 1 -13.79 -3.18 0.31
N SER A 2 -13.58 -4.30 0.99
CA SER A 2 -13.01 -4.29 2.34
C SER A 2 -11.49 -4.27 2.26
N LEU A 3 -10.90 -3.07 2.34
CA LEU A 3 -9.46 -2.89 2.58
C LEU A 3 -9.15 -2.92 4.09
N ASP A 4 -9.92 -3.71 4.83
CA ASP A 4 -9.97 -3.74 6.30
C ASP A 4 -10.42 -2.41 6.95
N MET A 5 -11.31 -1.70 6.22
CA MET A 5 -11.86 -0.41 6.61
C MET A 5 -13.39 -0.40 6.54
N ILE A 6 -14.04 -1.49 7.03
CA ILE A 6 -15.50 -1.71 6.90
C ILE A 6 -16.33 -0.60 7.56
N ASN A 7 -15.80 0.00 8.64
CA ASN A 7 -16.48 1.02 9.43
C ASN A 7 -16.08 2.44 9.03
N SER A 8 -15.24 2.62 8.01
CA SER A 8 -14.79 3.95 7.61
C SER A 8 -15.94 4.77 7.04
N LYS A 9 -15.95 6.04 7.41
CA LYS A 9 -16.84 7.05 6.89
C LYS A 9 -16.03 8.15 6.23
N PHE A 10 -16.53 8.65 5.12
CA PHE A 10 -15.92 9.74 4.37
C PHE A 10 -16.96 10.78 4.03
N ASP A 11 -16.62 12.05 4.18
CA ASP A 11 -17.48 13.19 3.85
C ASP A 11 -16.65 14.33 3.26
N ILE A 12 -17.30 15.17 2.48
CA ILE A 12 -16.72 16.37 1.89
C ILE A 12 -17.47 17.58 2.44
N LYS A 13 -16.79 18.36 3.27
CA LYS A 13 -17.32 19.60 3.81
C LYS A 13 -16.98 20.76 2.88
N LEU A 14 -18.00 21.45 2.41
CA LEU A 14 -17.87 22.66 1.61
C LEU A 14 -18.33 23.85 2.46
N GLU A 15 -17.47 24.85 2.64
CA GLU A 15 -17.76 26.07 3.40
C GLU A 15 -17.42 27.30 2.58
N ASN A 16 -18.27 28.32 2.62
CA ASN A 16 -17.96 29.62 2.04
C ASN A 16 -17.18 30.46 3.03
N THR A 17 -16.03 30.98 2.60
CA THR A 17 -15.25 31.94 3.38
C THR A 17 -15.75 33.36 3.14
N THR A 18 -15.53 34.27 4.11
CA THR A 18 -15.89 35.68 3.96
C THR A 18 -14.94 36.43 3.03
N GLU A 19 -13.71 35.96 2.87
CA GLU A 19 -12.67 36.59 2.06
C GLU A 19 -12.41 35.80 0.78
N PHE A 20 -12.04 36.53 -0.28
CA PHE A 20 -11.61 35.90 -1.53
C PHE A 20 -10.17 35.44 -1.42
N GLY A 21 -9.94 34.12 -1.52
CA GLY A 21 -8.63 33.55 -1.68
C GLY A 21 -8.22 33.46 -3.15
N ILE A 22 -7.00 32.96 -3.38
CA ILE A 22 -6.43 32.74 -4.72
C ILE A 22 -7.26 31.77 -5.57
N ASN A 23 -7.99 30.84 -4.91
CA ASN A 23 -8.86 29.84 -5.53
C ASN A 23 -10.36 30.15 -5.37
N GLY A 24 -10.73 31.38 -5.04
CA GLY A 24 -12.11 31.76 -4.82
C GLY A 24 -12.50 31.78 -3.34
N ARG A 25 -13.81 31.60 -3.06
CA ARG A 25 -14.38 31.68 -1.70
C ARG A 25 -14.76 30.33 -1.10
N ASP A 26 -14.63 29.25 -1.86
CA ASP A 26 -15.02 27.95 -1.37
C ASP A 26 -13.83 27.27 -0.67
N SER A 27 -14.06 26.82 0.55
CA SER A 27 -13.14 26.00 1.32
C SER A 27 -13.65 24.56 1.32
N ILE A 28 -12.83 23.63 0.84
CA ILE A 28 -13.14 22.21 0.76
C ILE A 28 -12.31 21.47 1.79
N SER A 29 -12.97 20.70 2.66
CA SER A 29 -12.32 19.83 3.63
C SER A 29 -12.78 18.38 3.42
N PHE A 30 -11.82 17.48 3.25
CA PHE A 30 -12.07 16.04 3.27
C PHE A 30 -12.06 15.55 4.71
N LEU A 31 -13.16 14.94 5.13
CA LEU A 31 -13.35 14.41 6.47
C LEU A 31 -13.40 12.88 6.39
N ILE A 32 -12.73 12.22 7.32
CA ILE A 32 -12.70 10.76 7.36
C ILE A 32 -12.67 10.25 8.82
N SER A 33 -13.26 9.09 9.03
CA SER A 33 -13.14 8.28 10.24
C SER A 33 -12.91 6.84 9.80
N PHE A 34 -11.97 6.13 10.40
CA PHE A 34 -11.66 4.74 10.06
C PHE A 34 -12.34 3.74 10.99
N ASN A 35 -12.70 4.14 12.19
CA ASN A 35 -13.23 3.25 13.22
C ASN A 35 -14.69 3.57 13.55
N LYS A 36 -15.43 2.54 13.96
CA LYS A 36 -16.80 2.71 14.44
C LYS A 36 -16.81 3.54 15.72
N GLY A 37 -17.66 4.59 15.74
CA GLY A 37 -17.82 5.46 16.92
C GLY A 37 -16.83 6.63 16.98
N GLU A 38 -15.87 6.72 16.05
CA GLU A 38 -15.05 7.91 15.92
C GLU A 38 -15.74 9.00 15.12
N ASP A 39 -15.51 10.26 15.53
CA ASP A 39 -15.96 11.43 14.79
C ASP A 39 -15.15 11.61 13.51
N LEU A 40 -15.78 12.21 12.50
CA LEU A 40 -15.13 12.63 11.28
C LEU A 40 -14.06 13.70 11.58
N LYS A 41 -12.83 13.45 11.16
CA LYS A 41 -11.70 14.36 11.32
C LYS A 41 -11.16 14.81 9.97
N PRO A 42 -10.63 16.02 9.84
CA PRO A 42 -9.92 16.45 8.64
C PRO A 42 -8.82 15.47 8.25
N PHE A 43 -8.75 15.10 6.97
CA PHE A 43 -7.82 14.11 6.43
C PHE A 43 -6.36 14.41 6.82
N ASN A 44 -5.96 15.69 6.83
CA ASN A 44 -4.62 16.13 7.20
C ASN A 44 -4.30 16.01 8.72
N LYS A 45 -5.28 15.64 9.55
CA LYS A 45 -5.10 15.40 11.00
C LYS A 45 -5.05 13.91 11.37
N ILE A 46 -5.04 13.03 10.38
CA ILE A 46 -4.96 11.59 10.61
C ILE A 46 -3.49 11.18 10.76
N ALA A 47 -3.21 10.41 11.80
CA ALA A 47 -1.84 10.02 12.16
C ALA A 47 -1.39 8.68 11.57
N SER A 48 -2.31 7.84 11.04
CA SER A 48 -1.98 6.50 10.54
C SER A 48 -1.62 6.50 9.06
N GLY A 49 -0.34 6.30 8.74
CA GLY A 49 0.15 6.20 7.36
C GLY A 49 -0.49 5.04 6.58
N GLY A 50 -0.65 3.87 7.20
CA GLY A 50 -1.26 2.72 6.56
C GLY A 50 -2.73 2.92 6.20
N GLU A 51 -3.52 3.56 7.08
CA GLU A 51 -4.93 3.88 6.79
C GLU A 51 -5.06 4.89 5.66
N ILE A 52 -4.20 5.91 5.66
CA ILE A 52 -4.14 6.91 4.58
C ILE A 52 -3.78 6.24 3.26
N SER A 53 -2.77 5.38 3.23
CA SER A 53 -2.33 4.69 2.01
C SER A 53 -3.42 3.79 1.44
N ARG A 54 -4.16 3.06 2.29
CA ARG A 54 -5.30 2.23 1.85
C ARG A 54 -6.48 3.08 1.37
N PHE A 55 -6.77 4.20 2.02
CA PHE A 55 -7.78 5.15 1.55
C PHE A 55 -7.39 5.72 0.18
N MET A 56 -6.14 6.13 0.00
CA MET A 56 -5.63 6.61 -1.29
C MET A 56 -5.68 5.54 -2.38
N LEU A 57 -5.43 4.26 -2.05
CA LEU A 57 -5.62 3.16 -2.98
C LEU A 57 -7.07 3.05 -3.45
N ALA A 58 -8.04 3.16 -2.53
CA ALA A 58 -9.46 3.14 -2.86
C ALA A 58 -9.85 4.34 -3.74
N LEU A 59 -9.38 5.54 -3.39
CA LEU A 59 -9.63 6.77 -4.14
C LEU A 59 -9.04 6.69 -5.55
N LYS A 60 -7.78 6.24 -5.68
CA LYS A 60 -7.10 6.07 -6.97
C LYS A 60 -7.77 5.03 -7.85
N LYS A 61 -8.37 4.00 -7.29
CA LYS A 61 -9.19 3.06 -8.05
C LYS A 61 -10.43 3.74 -8.66
N VAL A 62 -11.08 4.61 -7.92
CA VAL A 62 -12.28 5.34 -8.39
C VAL A 62 -11.90 6.41 -9.42
N SER A 63 -10.80 7.14 -9.18
CA SER A 63 -10.34 8.22 -10.06
C SER A 63 -9.50 7.74 -11.26
N ALA A 64 -9.29 6.44 -11.40
CA ALA A 64 -8.40 5.87 -12.43
C ALA A 64 -8.72 6.29 -13.88
N THR A 65 -9.97 6.64 -14.16
CA THR A 65 -10.42 7.10 -15.47
C THR A 65 -10.24 8.61 -15.69
N PHE A 66 -9.98 9.37 -14.65
CA PHE A 66 -9.96 10.83 -14.68
C PHE A 66 -8.59 11.45 -14.49
N ASP A 67 -7.62 10.72 -13.94
CA ASP A 67 -6.27 11.24 -13.74
C ASP A 67 -5.27 10.61 -14.72
N ASN A 68 -4.35 11.43 -15.24
CA ASN A 68 -3.30 11.02 -16.17
C ASN A 68 -1.99 10.62 -15.45
N ILE A 69 -2.08 10.18 -14.19
CA ILE A 69 -0.90 9.75 -13.42
C ILE A 69 -0.46 8.38 -13.91
N SER A 70 0.74 8.29 -14.47
CA SER A 70 1.30 7.05 -15.01
C SER A 70 1.93 6.14 -13.97
N THR A 71 2.46 6.70 -12.87
CA THR A 71 3.16 5.96 -11.80
C THR A 71 2.64 6.35 -10.44
N ILE A 72 2.32 5.37 -9.59
CA ILE A 72 1.91 5.59 -8.20
C ILE A 72 2.83 4.79 -7.29
N VAL A 73 3.32 5.46 -6.23
CA VAL A 73 4.14 4.85 -5.18
C VAL A 73 3.28 4.69 -3.93
N PHE A 74 3.21 3.47 -3.40
CA PHE A 74 2.58 3.16 -2.12
C PHE A 74 3.65 2.76 -1.11
N ASP A 75 3.74 3.52 -0.04
CA ASP A 75 4.55 3.24 1.12
C ASP A 75 3.64 3.02 2.33
N GLU A 76 4.03 2.13 3.24
CA GLU A 76 3.29 1.78 4.47
C GLU A 76 1.85 1.27 4.25
N ILE A 77 1.47 0.84 3.04
CA ILE A 77 0.10 0.39 2.73
C ILE A 77 -0.32 -0.84 3.54
N ASP A 78 0.65 -1.60 4.00
CA ASP A 78 0.51 -2.84 4.77
C ASP A 78 0.62 -2.65 6.29
N THR A 79 0.83 -1.42 6.76
CA THR A 79 0.86 -1.11 8.19
C THR A 79 -0.51 -1.38 8.84
N GLY A 80 -0.51 -2.17 9.91
CA GLY A 80 -1.70 -2.51 10.69
C GLY A 80 -2.64 -3.52 10.06
N ILE A 81 -2.21 -4.19 8.97
CA ILE A 81 -3.00 -5.29 8.36
C ILE A 81 -2.19 -6.59 8.30
N SER A 82 -2.89 -7.70 8.18
CA SER A 82 -2.27 -9.02 8.00
C SER A 82 -3.21 -9.98 7.27
N GLY A 83 -2.71 -11.14 6.87
CA GLY A 83 -3.48 -12.26 6.37
C GLY A 83 -4.44 -11.89 5.23
N LYS A 84 -5.75 -12.02 5.50
CA LYS A 84 -6.81 -11.81 4.50
C LYS A 84 -6.85 -10.38 3.96
N ALA A 85 -6.66 -9.37 4.80
CA ALA A 85 -6.65 -7.96 4.39
C ALA A 85 -5.47 -7.67 3.46
N ALA A 86 -4.28 -8.17 3.77
CA ALA A 86 -3.09 -8.03 2.92
C ALA A 86 -3.30 -8.65 1.53
N LYS A 87 -3.96 -9.83 1.46
CA LYS A 87 -4.32 -10.45 0.18
C LYS A 87 -5.21 -9.54 -0.66
N VAL A 88 -6.25 -8.96 -0.06
CA VAL A 88 -7.18 -8.05 -0.75
C VAL A 88 -6.45 -6.79 -1.24
N VAL A 89 -5.56 -6.21 -0.42
CA VAL A 89 -4.72 -5.06 -0.84
C VAL A 89 -3.86 -5.44 -2.04
N GLY A 90 -3.17 -6.58 -1.99
CA GLY A 90 -2.35 -7.05 -3.11
C GLY A 90 -3.15 -7.26 -4.40
N GLU A 91 -4.36 -7.82 -4.31
CA GLU A 91 -5.27 -7.98 -5.47
C GLU A 91 -5.68 -6.62 -6.05
N LYS A 92 -5.92 -5.60 -5.20
CA LYS A 92 -6.26 -4.26 -5.67
C LYS A 92 -5.09 -3.52 -6.30
N LEU A 93 -3.90 -3.67 -5.76
CA LEU A 93 -2.67 -3.16 -6.40
C LEU A 93 -2.48 -3.78 -7.78
N LYS A 94 -2.63 -5.11 -7.91
CA LYS A 94 -2.55 -5.82 -9.19
C LYS A 94 -3.63 -5.39 -10.18
N GLU A 95 -4.84 -5.10 -9.72
CA GLU A 95 -5.92 -4.59 -10.58
C GLU A 95 -5.56 -3.21 -11.18
N ILE A 96 -5.03 -2.28 -10.37
CA ILE A 96 -4.63 -0.95 -10.81
C ILE A 96 -3.38 -1.01 -11.70
N SER A 97 -2.45 -1.95 -11.44
CA SER A 97 -1.22 -2.10 -12.22
C SER A 97 -1.43 -2.46 -13.69
N LYS A 98 -2.63 -2.92 -14.06
CA LYS A 98 -3.00 -3.16 -15.47
C LYS A 98 -3.05 -1.89 -16.32
N HIS A 99 -3.19 -0.73 -15.69
CA HIS A 99 -3.38 0.54 -16.38
C HIS A 99 -2.28 1.56 -16.07
N ARG A 100 -1.44 1.31 -15.05
CA ARG A 100 -0.39 2.23 -14.63
C ARG A 100 0.71 1.50 -13.85
N GLN A 101 1.88 2.09 -13.79
CA GLN A 101 2.96 1.54 -12.97
C GLN A 101 2.65 1.71 -11.48
N ILE A 102 2.78 0.63 -10.72
CA ILE A 102 2.68 0.65 -9.27
C ILE A 102 4.03 0.26 -8.68
N ILE A 103 4.54 1.10 -7.79
CA ILE A 103 5.68 0.80 -6.94
C ILE A 103 5.13 0.66 -5.52
N CYS A 104 5.33 -0.49 -4.91
CA CYS A 104 4.85 -0.76 -3.56
C CYS A 104 6.00 -1.20 -2.66
N ILE A 105 6.17 -0.51 -1.53
CA ILE A 105 7.10 -0.91 -0.47
C ILE A 105 6.28 -1.71 0.54
N THR A 106 6.68 -2.96 0.78
CA THR A 106 5.91 -3.88 1.62
C THR A 106 6.83 -4.88 2.34
N HIS A 107 6.40 -5.28 3.53
CA HIS A 107 6.99 -6.38 4.29
C HIS A 107 6.09 -7.64 4.33
N LEU A 108 4.92 -7.58 3.69
CA LEU A 108 3.97 -8.69 3.68
C LEU A 108 4.10 -9.56 2.41
N PRO A 109 4.33 -10.88 2.57
CA PRO A 109 4.49 -11.81 1.44
C PRO A 109 3.25 -11.87 0.54
N GLN A 110 2.04 -11.63 1.09
CA GLN A 110 0.78 -11.62 0.34
C GLN A 110 0.73 -10.48 -0.69
N ILE A 111 1.38 -9.36 -0.41
CA ILE A 111 1.47 -8.22 -1.32
C ILE A 111 2.65 -8.40 -2.27
N ALA A 112 3.84 -8.75 -1.74
CA ALA A 112 5.05 -8.95 -2.52
C ALA A 112 4.88 -10.02 -3.62
N ALA A 113 4.14 -11.10 -3.33
CA ALA A 113 3.84 -12.14 -4.30
C ALA A 113 3.05 -11.64 -5.53
N LYS A 114 2.26 -10.57 -5.40
CA LYS A 114 1.44 -10.01 -6.49
C LYS A 114 2.19 -9.12 -7.47
N GLY A 115 3.41 -8.67 -7.15
CA GLY A 115 4.23 -7.85 -8.05
C GLY A 115 4.66 -8.63 -9.30
N ASP A 116 4.84 -7.95 -10.43
CA ASP A 116 5.44 -8.53 -11.63
C ASP A 116 6.98 -8.57 -11.51
N TYR A 117 7.53 -7.56 -10.87
CA TYR A 117 8.95 -7.43 -10.54
C TYR A 117 9.12 -7.32 -9.03
N HIS A 118 10.20 -7.88 -8.51
CA HIS A 118 10.52 -7.83 -7.09
C HIS A 118 11.94 -7.31 -6.91
N PHE A 119 12.10 -6.30 -6.08
CA PHE A 119 13.38 -5.71 -5.69
C PHE A 119 13.57 -5.92 -4.20
N ALA A 120 14.66 -6.56 -3.82
CA ALA A 120 15.05 -6.67 -2.41
C ALA A 120 15.91 -5.48 -2.01
N VAL A 121 15.62 -4.92 -0.83
CA VAL A 121 16.41 -3.86 -0.21
C VAL A 121 17.24 -4.47 0.91
N GLN A 122 18.56 -4.36 0.81
CA GLN A 122 19.51 -4.87 1.79
C GLN A 122 20.31 -3.72 2.38
N LYS A 123 20.57 -3.78 3.68
CA LYS A 123 21.45 -2.85 4.39
C LYS A 123 22.71 -3.59 4.79
N LEU A 124 23.85 -3.09 4.38
CA LEU A 124 25.17 -3.61 4.77
C LEU A 124 25.88 -2.55 5.62
N GLU A 125 26.34 -2.97 6.78
CA GLU A 125 27.18 -2.14 7.65
C GLU A 125 28.64 -2.34 7.25
N SER A 126 29.35 -1.25 7.02
CA SER A 126 30.78 -1.24 6.75
C SER A 126 31.44 -0.15 7.58
N GLY A 127 32.07 -0.54 8.70
CA GLY A 127 32.56 0.38 9.72
C GLY A 127 31.42 1.20 10.31
N ASP A 128 31.58 2.52 10.37
CA ASP A 128 30.55 3.44 10.91
C ASP A 128 29.48 3.86 9.88
N LYS A 129 29.43 3.22 8.73
CA LYS A 129 28.50 3.59 7.64
C LYS A 129 27.59 2.42 7.28
N THR A 130 26.31 2.73 7.07
CA THR A 130 25.32 1.81 6.52
C THR A 130 25.09 2.14 5.04
N HIS A 131 25.23 1.15 4.17
CA HIS A 131 24.94 1.26 2.75
C HIS A 131 23.67 0.46 2.43
N SER A 132 22.76 1.05 1.67
CA SER A 132 21.55 0.38 1.19
C SER A 132 21.76 -0.03 -0.28
N PHE A 133 21.45 -1.28 -0.59
CA PHE A 133 21.51 -1.84 -1.93
C PHE A 133 20.12 -2.30 -2.36
N ILE A 134 19.80 -2.06 -3.62
CA ILE A 134 18.55 -2.50 -4.23
C ILE A 134 18.91 -3.47 -5.36
N THR A 135 18.41 -4.69 -5.28
CA THR A 135 18.67 -5.74 -6.27
C THR A 135 17.37 -6.28 -6.83
N GLN A 136 17.26 -6.32 -8.14
CA GLN A 136 16.13 -6.99 -8.80
C GLN A 136 16.32 -8.50 -8.67
N LEU A 137 15.31 -9.20 -8.20
CA LEU A 137 15.34 -10.65 -8.00
C LEU A 137 14.93 -11.40 -9.26
N SER A 138 15.66 -12.47 -9.57
CA SER A 138 15.24 -13.51 -10.51
C SER A 138 14.03 -14.28 -9.97
N LYS A 139 13.43 -15.14 -10.79
CA LYS A 139 12.25 -15.93 -10.39
C LYS A 139 12.52 -16.81 -9.15
N ASP A 140 13.68 -17.48 -9.12
CA ASP A 140 14.03 -18.38 -8.01
C ASP A 140 14.41 -17.60 -6.74
N GLU A 141 15.15 -16.51 -6.87
CA GLU A 141 15.46 -15.61 -5.75
C GLU A 141 14.19 -14.99 -5.16
N ARG A 142 13.22 -14.65 -6.01
CA ARG A 142 11.92 -14.13 -5.56
C ARG A 142 11.16 -15.15 -4.73
N ILE A 143 11.14 -16.44 -5.12
CA ILE A 143 10.51 -17.50 -4.32
C ILE A 143 11.21 -17.62 -2.97
N SER A 144 12.54 -17.60 -2.96
CA SER A 144 13.34 -17.66 -1.75
C SER A 144 13.10 -16.48 -0.83
N GLU A 145 13.00 -15.27 -1.37
CA GLU A 145 12.72 -14.06 -0.58
C GLU A 145 11.33 -14.08 0.04
N ILE A 146 10.30 -14.46 -0.73
CA ILE A 146 8.95 -14.62 -0.19
C ILE A 146 8.88 -15.73 0.86
N ALA A 147 9.64 -16.83 0.69
CA ALA A 147 9.73 -17.86 1.72
C ALA A 147 10.34 -17.34 3.02
N LYS A 148 11.36 -16.49 2.95
CA LYS A 148 11.92 -15.78 4.11
C LYS A 148 10.92 -14.83 4.75
N MET A 149 10.15 -14.08 3.97
CA MET A 149 9.10 -13.20 4.48
C MET A 149 8.01 -13.98 5.24
N ILE A 150 7.78 -15.26 4.92
CA ILE A 150 6.79 -16.13 5.57
C ILE A 150 7.32 -16.72 6.88
N SER A 151 8.56 -17.20 6.91
CA SER A 151 9.11 -18.02 8.01
C SER A 151 10.31 -17.39 8.73
N GLY A 152 10.75 -16.20 8.31
CA GLY A 152 12.03 -15.65 8.75
C GLY A 152 13.20 -16.33 8.06
N ASP A 153 14.38 -16.25 8.67
CA ASP A 153 15.62 -16.78 8.08
C ASP A 153 15.66 -18.31 7.98
N ASP A 154 14.88 -19.01 8.84
CA ASP A 154 14.75 -20.47 8.82
C ASP A 154 13.74 -20.92 7.74
N THR A 155 14.14 -20.82 6.47
CA THR A 155 13.29 -21.25 5.36
C THR A 155 13.14 -22.78 5.32
N SER A 156 11.92 -23.25 5.54
CA SER A 156 11.57 -24.66 5.42
C SER A 156 11.15 -25.03 3.98
N THR A 157 11.20 -26.32 3.65
CA THR A 157 10.65 -26.80 2.38
C THR A 157 9.16 -26.44 2.22
N THR A 158 8.43 -26.35 3.32
CA THR A 158 7.01 -25.96 3.35
C THR A 158 6.83 -24.49 3.00
N SER A 159 7.62 -23.58 3.61
CA SER A 159 7.53 -22.15 3.29
C SER A 159 7.94 -21.85 1.84
N TYR A 160 8.92 -22.56 1.30
CA TYR A 160 9.31 -22.45 -0.10
C TYR A 160 8.20 -22.91 -1.05
N LYS A 161 7.57 -24.04 -0.77
CA LYS A 161 6.45 -24.54 -1.56
C LYS A 161 5.28 -23.55 -1.53
N TYR A 162 4.94 -23.02 -0.36
CA TYR A 162 3.86 -22.05 -0.22
C TYR A 162 4.18 -20.73 -0.93
N ALA A 163 5.41 -20.24 -0.84
CA ALA A 163 5.85 -19.06 -1.58
C ALA A 163 5.71 -19.23 -3.10
N LYS A 164 6.09 -20.41 -3.62
CA LYS A 164 5.93 -20.74 -5.03
C LYS A 164 4.46 -20.73 -5.45
N GLU A 165 3.58 -21.37 -4.68
CA GLU A 165 2.13 -21.36 -4.93
C GLU A 165 1.55 -19.94 -4.94
N MET A 166 1.98 -19.07 -4.00
CA MET A 166 1.55 -17.67 -3.94
C MET A 166 1.91 -16.86 -5.19
N ILE A 167 3.06 -17.16 -5.82
CA ILE A 167 3.50 -16.51 -7.05
C ILE A 167 2.78 -17.06 -8.28
N GLU A 168 2.58 -18.38 -8.35
CA GLU A 168 1.97 -19.06 -9.50
C GLU A 168 0.46 -18.83 -9.64
N LEU A 169 -0.21 -18.50 -8.54
CA LEU A 169 -1.65 -18.15 -8.50
C LEU A 169 -1.94 -16.68 -8.87
N ASN A 170 -1.00 -15.97 -9.48
CA ASN A 170 -1.11 -14.55 -9.84
C ASN A 170 -1.59 -14.31 -11.27
#